data_b88a86b91449a9d84198f1b02272b1a6
#
_entry.id   b88a86b91449a9d84198f1b02272b1a6
#
_cell.length_a   1.000
_cell.length_b   1.000
_cell.length_c   1.000
_cell.angle_alpha   90.00
_cell.angle_beta   90.00
_cell.angle_gamma   90.00
#
_symmetry.space_group_name_H-M   'P 1'
#
loop_
_entity.id
_entity.type
_entity.pdbx_description
1 polymer ?
#
loop_
_entity_poly.entity_id
_entity_poly.type
_entity_poly.pdbx_seq_one_letter_code
_entity_poly.pdbx_strand_id
1 'polypeptide(L)'
;TAWGLESGAFYYCALVKHTYGSAHKVLTQVLKIEKRLGRLRNKTQEYQSRSIDIDLIAFDSEIIDTEKLQIPHPLMQNRNFVLLPIQDLNLDWEHPVLQKNVTELLALSPDESICVVVQDLINPLRNIPLENYNYVAFEGNIGAGKTTLTTKISEDFNAKTVLERFADNPFLPKFYKDQNRYAFPLEMSFLADRYQQLSDDLAQFDLFKDFVVADYHIFKSLIFAKITLADDEYRLYRNLFDIIYREMPKPDLYIYLYQNSERLLQNIKKRGRSYEQKIPAEYLDKINKGYLEYLKQQK
;
A
#
# COMPACT_ATOMS: atom_id res chain seq x y z
N THR A 1 9.20 13.41 29.03
CA THR A 1 9.30 12.18 28.21
C THR A 1 10.06 11.12 29.00
N ALA A 2 9.42 10.02 29.35
CA ALA A 2 9.92 9.01 30.28
C ALA A 2 11.22 8.30 29.83
N TRP A 3 11.77 8.60 28.63
CA TRP A 3 12.89 7.87 28.04
C TRP A 3 13.91 8.75 27.30
N GLY A 4 13.90 10.08 27.53
CA GLY A 4 14.97 10.99 27.04
C GLY A 4 14.97 11.24 25.51
N LEU A 5 13.92 10.83 24.77
CA LEU A 5 13.78 11.10 23.36
C LEU A 5 12.76 12.24 23.15
N GLU A 6 13.16 13.29 22.45
CA GLU A 6 12.22 14.22 21.83
C GLU A 6 11.54 13.50 20.67
N SER A 7 10.43 12.81 20.95
CA SER A 7 9.65 12.11 19.93
C SER A 7 8.21 12.63 19.99
N GLY A 8 7.52 12.58 18.87
CA GLY A 8 6.07 12.82 18.81
C GLY A 8 5.27 11.81 19.64
N ALA A 9 3.96 11.90 19.64
CA ALA A 9 3.08 10.96 20.32
C ALA A 9 3.29 9.53 19.81
N PHE A 10 3.31 8.56 20.73
CA PHE A 10 3.29 7.15 20.38
C PHE A 10 1.84 6.66 20.38
N TYR A 11 1.50 5.84 19.40
CA TYR A 11 0.21 5.17 19.31
C TYR A 11 0.37 3.72 19.71
N TYR A 12 -0.48 3.25 20.62
CA TYR A 12 -0.50 1.87 21.11
C TYR A 12 -1.85 1.25 20.84
N CYS A 13 -1.86 -0.02 20.46
CA CYS A 13 -3.07 -0.81 20.34
C CYS A 13 -2.80 -2.26 20.73
N ALA A 14 -3.83 -2.97 21.18
CA ALA A 14 -3.78 -4.40 21.43
C ALA A 14 -4.63 -5.15 20.39
N LEU A 15 -4.22 -6.35 20.06
CA LEU A 15 -4.86 -7.22 19.07
C LEU A 15 -4.89 -8.64 19.59
N VAL A 16 -6.03 -9.31 19.45
CA VAL A 16 -6.17 -10.76 19.68
C VAL A 16 -6.13 -11.49 18.34
N LYS A 17 -5.34 -12.57 18.29
CA LYS A 17 -5.22 -13.42 17.11
C LYS A 17 -5.42 -14.87 17.48
N HIS A 18 -6.46 -15.51 16.93
CA HIS A 18 -6.61 -16.96 17.02
C HIS A 18 -5.66 -17.65 16.03
N THR A 19 -4.96 -18.67 16.50
CA THR A 19 -3.97 -19.40 15.69
C THR A 19 -3.87 -20.87 16.16
N TYR A 20 -3.56 -21.75 15.22
CA TYR A 20 -3.19 -23.14 15.49
C TYR A 20 -1.66 -23.35 15.57
N GLY A 21 -0.90 -22.26 15.43
CA GLY A 21 0.56 -22.30 15.49
C GLY A 21 1.08 -22.07 16.90
N SER A 22 2.32 -22.47 17.18
CA SER A 22 2.99 -22.16 18.45
C SER A 22 3.38 -20.67 18.55
N ALA A 23 3.59 -20.18 19.78
CA ALA A 23 4.05 -18.83 20.05
C ALA A 23 5.33 -18.44 19.26
N HIS A 24 6.29 -19.38 19.10
CA HIS A 24 7.50 -19.17 18.30
C HIS A 24 7.22 -18.97 16.80
N LYS A 25 6.20 -19.66 16.25
CA LYS A 25 5.78 -19.44 14.85
C LYS A 25 5.15 -18.06 14.70
N VAL A 26 4.33 -17.64 15.66
CA VAL A 26 3.72 -16.31 15.69
C VAL A 26 4.82 -15.24 15.77
N LEU A 27 5.79 -15.37 16.69
CA LEU A 27 6.95 -14.48 16.77
C LEU A 27 7.67 -14.34 15.42
N THR A 28 7.91 -15.48 14.75
CA THR A 28 8.57 -15.47 13.44
C THR A 28 7.77 -14.68 12.39
N GLN A 29 6.43 -14.77 12.41
CA GLN A 29 5.56 -14.02 11.51
C GLN A 29 5.55 -12.53 11.85
N VAL A 30 5.46 -12.18 13.12
CA VAL A 30 5.50 -10.79 13.61
C VAL A 30 6.80 -10.11 13.15
N LEU A 31 7.95 -10.74 13.35
CA LEU A 31 9.25 -10.22 12.90
C LEU A 31 9.32 -10.01 11.37
N LYS A 32 8.67 -10.87 10.58
CA LYS A 32 8.57 -10.68 9.13
C LYS A 32 7.68 -9.49 8.78
N ILE A 33 6.58 -9.27 9.51
CA ILE A 33 5.69 -8.12 9.32
C ILE A 33 6.43 -6.82 9.62
N GLU A 34 7.10 -6.73 10.76
CA GLU A 34 7.91 -5.57 11.13
C GLU A 34 8.95 -5.22 10.05
N LYS A 35 9.67 -6.23 9.57
CA LYS A 35 10.65 -6.05 8.48
C LYS A 35 10.01 -5.54 7.19
N ARG A 36 8.81 -6.04 6.83
CA ARG A 36 8.07 -5.57 5.65
C ARG A 36 7.61 -4.13 5.79
N LEU A 37 7.28 -3.70 7.02
CA LEU A 37 6.87 -2.34 7.35
C LEU A 37 8.05 -1.38 7.59
N GLY A 38 9.26 -1.81 7.26
CA GLY A 38 10.46 -0.96 7.24
C GLY A 38 11.27 -0.92 8.54
N ARG A 39 10.95 -1.79 9.52
CA ARG A 39 11.79 -1.90 10.73
C ARG A 39 13.15 -2.52 10.39
N LEU A 40 14.22 -1.73 10.54
CA LEU A 40 15.61 -2.21 10.47
C LEU A 40 16.10 -2.46 11.88
N ARG A 41 16.58 -3.69 12.17
CA ARG A 41 17.23 -4.02 13.44
C ARG A 41 18.74 -3.85 13.26
N ASN A 42 19.29 -2.74 13.75
CA ASN A 42 20.73 -2.55 13.83
C ASN A 42 21.27 -3.17 15.12
N LYS A 43 22.49 -3.69 15.08
CA LYS A 43 23.16 -4.32 16.23
C LYS A 43 23.67 -3.30 17.29
N THR A 44 23.40 -2.01 17.12
CA THR A 44 23.78 -0.97 18.08
C THR A 44 22.76 -0.88 19.20
N GLN A 45 23.23 -0.77 20.44
CA GLN A 45 22.40 -0.68 21.66
C GLN A 45 21.65 0.68 21.82
N GLU A 46 21.74 1.59 20.87
CA GLU A 46 21.07 2.88 20.95
C GLU A 46 19.60 2.77 20.53
N TYR A 47 18.75 3.40 21.33
CA TYR A 47 17.31 3.48 21.08
C TYR A 47 17.06 4.33 19.82
N GLN A 48 16.62 3.70 18.73
CA GLN A 48 16.29 4.37 17.47
C GLN A 48 14.79 4.48 17.29
N SER A 49 14.34 5.58 16.68
CA SER A 49 12.95 5.74 16.25
C SER A 49 12.53 4.58 15.33
N ARG A 50 11.37 3.99 15.60
CA ARG A 50 10.86 2.80 14.91
C ARG A 50 9.54 3.14 14.23
N SER A 51 9.35 2.65 12.99
CA SER A 51 8.08 2.80 12.29
C SER A 51 6.97 1.95 12.90
N ILE A 52 7.33 0.80 13.47
CA ILE A 52 6.42 -0.13 14.13
C ILE A 52 7.19 -1.04 15.10
N ASP A 53 6.54 -1.40 16.21
CA ASP A 53 7.00 -2.40 17.18
C ASP A 53 5.81 -3.31 17.52
N ILE A 54 5.97 -4.62 17.35
CA ILE A 54 4.91 -5.59 17.59
C ILE A 54 5.41 -6.58 18.62
N ASP A 55 4.94 -6.43 19.85
CA ASP A 55 5.28 -7.32 20.95
C ASP A 55 4.25 -8.43 21.09
N LEU A 56 4.72 -9.65 21.33
CA LEU A 56 3.86 -10.78 21.72
C LEU A 56 3.72 -10.77 23.24
N ILE A 57 2.56 -10.32 23.71
CA ILE A 57 2.33 -10.05 25.14
C ILE A 57 1.98 -11.33 25.91
N ALA A 58 1.05 -12.10 25.37
CA ALA A 58 0.57 -13.34 25.97
C ALA A 58 0.21 -14.35 24.89
N PHE A 59 0.18 -15.63 25.25
CA PHE A 59 -0.22 -16.72 24.38
C PHE A 59 -1.02 -17.73 25.22
N ASP A 60 -2.33 -17.61 25.21
CA ASP A 60 -3.24 -18.30 26.11
C ASP A 60 -2.73 -18.24 27.57
N SER A 61 -2.57 -19.37 28.25
CA SER A 61 -1.99 -19.51 29.59
C SER A 61 -0.52 -20.00 29.57
N GLU A 62 0.15 -19.99 28.41
CA GLU A 62 1.50 -20.48 28.29
C GLU A 62 2.50 -19.60 29.03
N ILE A 63 3.49 -20.23 29.66
CA ILE A 63 4.66 -19.58 30.25
C ILE A 63 5.87 -20.04 29.45
N ILE A 64 6.52 -19.09 28.78
CA ILE A 64 7.72 -19.35 27.97
C ILE A 64 8.82 -18.40 28.47
N ASP A 65 9.97 -18.96 28.84
CA ASP A 65 11.14 -18.21 29.25
C ASP A 65 12.35 -18.69 28.46
N THR A 66 12.60 -18.07 27.32
CA THR A 66 13.74 -18.36 26.45
C THR A 66 14.44 -17.04 26.09
N GLU A 67 15.69 -17.11 25.67
CA GLU A 67 16.46 -15.95 25.21
C GLU A 67 15.74 -15.13 24.11
N LYS A 68 14.93 -15.78 23.29
CA LYS A 68 14.26 -15.16 22.13
C LYS A 68 12.82 -14.79 22.38
N LEU A 69 12.16 -15.38 23.39
CA LEU A 69 10.74 -15.19 23.64
C LEU A 69 10.44 -15.40 25.12
N GLN A 70 9.87 -14.39 25.74
CA GLN A 70 9.35 -14.46 27.11
C GLN A 70 7.85 -14.18 27.08
N ILE A 71 7.06 -15.10 27.59
CA ILE A 71 5.58 -15.01 27.68
C ILE A 71 5.13 -15.47 29.08
N PRO A 72 4.27 -14.69 29.75
CA PRO A 72 3.86 -13.32 29.42
C PRO A 72 5.03 -12.35 29.31
N HIS A 73 4.87 -11.29 28.53
CA HIS A 73 5.94 -10.28 28.35
C HIS A 73 6.38 -9.71 29.72
N PRO A 74 7.67 -9.76 30.06
CA PRO A 74 8.15 -9.58 31.45
C PRO A 74 7.89 -8.21 32.07
N LEU A 75 7.57 -7.20 31.27
CA LEU A 75 7.30 -5.84 31.74
C LEU A 75 5.86 -5.39 31.50
N MET A 76 4.95 -6.27 31.05
CA MET A 76 3.60 -5.87 30.69
C MET A 76 2.82 -5.29 31.89
N GLN A 77 2.99 -5.88 33.09
CA GLN A 77 2.28 -5.47 34.30
C GLN A 77 2.68 -4.09 34.81
N ASN A 78 3.81 -3.56 34.34
CA ASN A 78 4.37 -2.27 34.77
C ASN A 78 4.17 -1.17 33.70
N ARG A 79 3.26 -1.37 32.74
CA ARG A 79 3.12 -0.47 31.59
C ARG A 79 1.67 -0.21 31.24
N ASN A 80 1.17 0.96 31.62
CA ASN A 80 -0.23 1.34 31.36
C ASN A 80 -0.55 1.39 29.87
N PHE A 81 0.39 1.80 29.01
CA PHE A 81 0.23 1.80 27.57
C PHE A 81 0.11 0.40 26.94
N VAL A 82 0.43 -0.68 27.69
CA VAL A 82 0.17 -2.06 27.31
C VAL A 82 -1.15 -2.55 27.92
N LEU A 83 -1.35 -2.32 29.22
CA LEU A 83 -2.50 -2.86 29.94
C LEU A 83 -3.84 -2.22 29.53
N LEU A 84 -3.87 -0.90 29.30
CA LEU A 84 -5.09 -0.18 28.90
C LEU A 84 -5.67 -0.69 27.57
N PRO A 85 -4.88 -0.82 26.48
CA PRO A 85 -5.41 -1.40 25.25
C PRO A 85 -5.85 -2.87 25.39
N ILE A 86 -5.23 -3.66 26.29
CA ILE A 86 -5.66 -5.03 26.57
C ILE A 86 -6.98 -5.04 27.34
N GLN A 87 -7.17 -4.10 28.27
CA GLN A 87 -8.44 -3.95 29.01
C GLN A 87 -9.61 -3.66 28.05
N ASP A 88 -9.39 -2.80 27.03
CA ASP A 88 -10.40 -2.46 26.02
C ASP A 88 -10.87 -3.68 25.21
N LEU A 89 -10.05 -4.74 25.10
CA LEU A 89 -10.42 -5.98 24.43
C LEU A 89 -11.43 -6.83 25.23
N ASN A 90 -11.65 -6.49 26.50
CA ASN A 90 -12.58 -7.17 27.41
C ASN A 90 -12.42 -8.70 27.42
N LEU A 91 -11.18 -9.17 27.52
CA LEU A 91 -10.84 -10.59 27.51
C LEU A 91 -11.00 -11.19 28.90
N ASP A 92 -11.55 -12.39 28.95
CA ASP A 92 -11.49 -13.27 30.13
C ASP A 92 -10.11 -13.96 30.17
N TRP A 93 -9.09 -13.18 30.54
CA TRP A 93 -7.70 -13.64 30.61
C TRP A 93 -7.06 -13.22 31.93
N GLU A 94 -6.39 -14.17 32.56
CA GLU A 94 -5.62 -13.99 33.78
C GLU A 94 -4.14 -14.23 33.52
N HIS A 95 -3.29 -13.38 34.11
CA HIS A 95 -1.84 -13.52 33.98
C HIS A 95 -1.37 -14.81 34.67
N PRO A 96 -0.82 -15.79 33.92
CA PRO A 96 -0.62 -17.15 34.44
C PRO A 96 0.37 -17.25 35.61
N VAL A 97 1.28 -16.25 35.77
CA VAL A 97 2.24 -16.21 36.86
C VAL A 97 1.74 -15.39 38.03
N LEU A 98 1.12 -14.23 37.77
CA LEU A 98 0.67 -13.30 38.82
C LEU A 98 -0.74 -13.64 39.34
N GLN A 99 -1.49 -14.48 38.65
CA GLN A 99 -2.88 -14.86 38.99
C GLN A 99 -3.75 -13.63 39.21
N LYS A 100 -3.68 -12.69 38.28
CA LYS A 100 -4.41 -11.42 38.28
C LYS A 100 -4.95 -11.11 36.88
N ASN A 101 -6.17 -10.61 36.85
CA ASN A 101 -6.76 -10.09 35.61
C ASN A 101 -6.18 -8.72 35.26
N VAL A 102 -6.49 -8.22 34.06
CA VAL A 102 -5.91 -6.95 33.54
C VAL A 102 -6.29 -5.75 34.41
N THR A 103 -7.50 -5.72 34.95
CA THR A 103 -7.98 -4.63 35.83
C THR A 103 -7.20 -4.59 37.15
N GLU A 104 -6.91 -5.75 37.71
CA GLU A 104 -6.10 -5.86 38.93
C GLU A 104 -4.64 -5.47 38.67
N LEU A 105 -4.09 -5.84 37.53
CA LEU A 105 -2.74 -5.45 37.10
C LEU A 105 -2.65 -3.94 36.92
N LEU A 106 -3.65 -3.31 36.31
CA LEU A 106 -3.70 -1.84 36.17
C LEU A 106 -3.73 -1.13 37.52
N ALA A 107 -4.52 -1.65 38.47
CA ALA A 107 -4.61 -1.05 39.81
C ALA A 107 -3.27 -1.13 40.58
N LEU A 108 -2.40 -2.07 40.23
CA LEU A 108 -1.12 -2.29 40.87
C LEU A 108 0.07 -1.72 40.06
N SER A 109 -0.19 -1.23 38.85
CA SER A 109 0.87 -0.72 37.97
C SER A 109 1.55 0.52 38.56
N PRO A 110 2.87 0.57 38.59
CA PRO A 110 3.60 1.75 39.02
C PRO A 110 3.73 2.84 37.93
N ASP A 111 3.14 2.60 36.74
CA ASP A 111 3.24 3.52 35.60
C ASP A 111 2.27 4.70 35.77
N GLU A 112 2.80 5.90 35.89
CA GLU A 112 2.04 7.15 36.00
C GLU A 112 1.82 7.83 34.63
N SER A 113 2.19 7.17 33.53
CA SER A 113 2.05 7.75 32.19
C SER A 113 0.58 7.99 31.82
N ILE A 114 0.32 9.17 31.25
CA ILE A 114 -1.02 9.53 30.79
C ILE A 114 -1.25 8.93 29.40
N CYS A 115 -2.17 7.97 29.32
CA CYS A 115 -2.65 7.40 28.07
C CYS A 115 -4.01 8.02 27.72
N VAL A 116 -4.15 8.53 26.52
CA VAL A 116 -5.39 9.10 26.01
C VAL A 116 -5.94 8.20 24.92
N VAL A 117 -7.22 7.84 25.02
CA VAL A 117 -7.89 7.05 23.98
C VAL A 117 -8.06 7.92 22.74
N VAL A 118 -7.50 7.49 21.62
CA VAL A 118 -7.69 8.14 20.33
C VAL A 118 -8.87 7.47 19.63
N GLN A 119 -10.04 8.11 19.68
CA GLN A 119 -11.27 7.56 19.10
C GLN A 119 -11.31 7.64 17.57
N ASP A 120 -10.53 8.53 16.96
CA ASP A 120 -10.59 8.88 15.55
C ASP A 120 -9.35 8.44 14.75
N LEU A 121 -8.77 7.30 15.06
CA LEU A 121 -7.89 6.63 14.12
C LEU A 121 -8.72 6.16 12.93
N ILE A 122 -9.04 7.11 12.06
CA ILE A 122 -9.72 6.82 10.81
C ILE A 122 -8.78 5.91 10.02
N ASN A 123 -9.14 4.62 9.92
CA ASN A 123 -8.55 3.78 8.88
C ASN A 123 -8.94 4.42 7.54
N PRO A 124 -8.00 5.04 6.80
CA PRO A 124 -8.34 5.69 5.54
C PRO A 124 -8.97 4.71 4.53
N LEU A 125 -8.74 3.40 4.71
CA LEU A 125 -9.36 2.37 3.87
C LEU A 125 -10.79 1.99 4.34
N ARG A 126 -11.14 2.21 5.61
CA ARG A 126 -12.50 1.93 6.11
C ARG A 126 -13.54 2.98 5.70
N ASN A 127 -13.08 4.17 5.31
CA ASN A 127 -13.95 5.30 4.96
C ASN A 127 -14.11 5.51 3.45
N ILE A 128 -13.50 4.66 2.63
CA ILE A 128 -13.78 4.61 1.20
C ILE A 128 -14.53 3.30 0.98
N PRO A 129 -15.86 3.30 1.01
CA PRO A 129 -16.64 2.13 0.64
C PRO A 129 -16.48 1.93 -0.87
N LEU A 130 -15.47 1.12 -1.26
CA LEU A 130 -15.15 0.87 -2.68
C LEU A 130 -16.36 0.27 -3.41
N GLU A 131 -17.19 -0.46 -2.71
CA GLU A 131 -18.46 -1.03 -3.18
C GLU A 131 -19.52 0.02 -3.56
N ASN A 132 -19.36 1.28 -3.14
CA ASN A 132 -20.25 2.37 -3.56
C ASN A 132 -19.90 2.96 -4.93
N TYR A 133 -18.78 2.51 -5.53
CA TYR A 133 -18.35 2.94 -6.85
C TYR A 133 -18.50 1.82 -7.86
N ASN A 134 -18.97 2.13 -9.06
CA ASN A 134 -19.08 1.13 -10.13
C ASN A 134 -17.73 0.86 -10.82
N TYR A 135 -16.90 1.92 -10.90
CA TYR A 135 -15.59 1.83 -11.56
C TYR A 135 -14.52 2.61 -10.78
N VAL A 136 -13.51 1.90 -10.32
CA VAL A 136 -12.35 2.44 -9.58
C VAL A 136 -11.09 2.25 -10.42
N ALA A 137 -10.31 3.32 -10.65
CA ALA A 137 -9.05 3.25 -11.36
C ALA A 137 -7.86 3.57 -10.44
N PHE A 138 -6.90 2.66 -10.39
CA PHE A 138 -5.60 2.87 -9.72
C PHE A 138 -4.58 3.33 -10.74
N GLU A 139 -4.05 4.51 -10.51
CA GLU A 139 -3.03 5.10 -11.36
C GLU A 139 -1.73 5.39 -10.61
N GLY A 140 -0.68 5.62 -11.35
CA GLY A 140 0.65 5.89 -10.80
C GLY A 140 1.74 5.52 -11.78
N ASN A 141 2.96 5.83 -11.39
CA ASN A 141 4.15 5.64 -12.21
C ASN A 141 4.51 4.17 -12.46
N ILE A 142 5.48 3.93 -13.31
CA ILE A 142 6.09 2.60 -13.53
C ILE A 142 6.69 2.13 -12.19
N GLY A 143 6.32 0.94 -11.74
CA GLY A 143 6.81 0.40 -10.46
C GLY A 143 6.08 0.88 -9.21
N ALA A 144 4.99 1.67 -9.32
CA ALA A 144 4.23 2.17 -8.18
C ALA A 144 3.43 1.10 -7.41
N GLY A 145 3.29 -0.11 -7.95
CA GLY A 145 2.59 -1.22 -7.30
C GLY A 145 1.10 -1.34 -7.66
N LYS A 146 0.64 -0.62 -8.70
CA LYS A 146 -0.76 -0.61 -9.16
C LYS A 146 -1.36 -1.99 -9.30
N THR A 147 -0.81 -2.83 -10.17
CA THR A 147 -1.31 -4.18 -10.44
C THR A 147 -1.43 -5.04 -9.19
N THR A 148 -0.44 -4.98 -8.29
CA THR A 148 -0.48 -5.73 -7.03
C THR A 148 -1.63 -5.29 -6.13
N LEU A 149 -1.86 -3.97 -6.02
CA LEU A 149 -2.93 -3.42 -5.20
C LEU A 149 -4.30 -3.71 -5.83
N THR A 150 -4.44 -3.51 -7.15
CA THR A 150 -5.67 -3.78 -7.89
C THR A 150 -6.09 -5.24 -7.77
N THR A 151 -5.15 -6.18 -7.94
CA THR A 151 -5.43 -7.61 -7.77
C THR A 151 -5.87 -7.92 -6.33
N LYS A 152 -5.17 -7.36 -5.33
CA LYS A 152 -5.53 -7.58 -3.93
C LYS A 152 -6.92 -7.05 -3.59
N ILE A 153 -7.27 -5.86 -4.07
CA ILE A 153 -8.60 -5.28 -3.87
C ILE A 153 -9.67 -6.10 -4.57
N SER A 154 -9.42 -6.58 -5.78
CA SER A 154 -10.41 -7.40 -6.50
C SER A 154 -10.71 -8.72 -5.79
N GLU A 155 -9.70 -9.32 -5.12
CA GLU A 155 -9.86 -10.51 -4.30
C GLU A 155 -10.64 -10.23 -3.00
N ASP A 156 -10.29 -9.13 -2.31
CA ASP A 156 -10.86 -8.79 -1.00
C ASP A 156 -12.30 -8.24 -1.10
N PHE A 157 -12.68 -7.61 -2.22
CA PHE A 157 -13.96 -6.90 -2.41
C PHE A 157 -14.80 -7.42 -3.59
N ASN A 158 -14.55 -8.63 -4.05
CA ASN A 158 -15.29 -9.26 -5.15
C ASN A 158 -15.41 -8.39 -6.43
N ALA A 159 -14.36 -7.63 -6.78
CA ALA A 159 -14.41 -6.76 -7.96
C ALA A 159 -13.98 -7.48 -9.25
N LYS A 160 -14.49 -7.01 -10.40
CA LYS A 160 -13.96 -7.38 -11.71
C LYS A 160 -12.64 -6.65 -11.94
N THR A 161 -11.58 -7.40 -12.27
CA THR A 161 -10.24 -6.84 -12.47
C THR A 161 -9.99 -6.52 -13.94
N VAL A 162 -9.50 -5.30 -14.21
CA VAL A 162 -9.04 -4.88 -15.54
C VAL A 162 -7.56 -4.48 -15.42
N LEU A 163 -6.66 -5.29 -15.98
CA LEU A 163 -5.20 -5.06 -15.93
C LEU A 163 -4.69 -4.64 -17.30
N GLU A 164 -3.81 -3.63 -17.32
CA GLU A 164 -3.21 -3.11 -18.54
C GLU A 164 -2.44 -4.19 -19.31
N ARG A 165 -2.78 -4.40 -20.58
CA ARG A 165 -2.07 -5.29 -21.50
C ARG A 165 -0.90 -4.51 -22.13
N PHE A 166 0.31 -4.82 -21.73
CA PHE A 166 1.53 -4.16 -22.25
C PHE A 166 2.58 -5.14 -22.73
N ALA A 167 2.49 -6.42 -22.32
CA ALA A 167 3.56 -7.41 -22.53
C ALA A 167 3.79 -7.71 -24.01
N ASP A 168 2.74 -7.69 -24.81
CA ASP A 168 2.76 -8.06 -26.24
C ASP A 168 2.98 -6.85 -27.17
N ASN A 169 3.22 -5.64 -26.62
CA ASN A 169 3.42 -4.46 -27.43
C ASN A 169 4.80 -4.51 -28.15
N PRO A 170 4.81 -4.62 -29.49
CA PRO A 170 6.06 -4.81 -30.25
C PRO A 170 6.95 -3.58 -30.26
N PHE A 171 6.42 -2.40 -29.93
CA PHE A 171 7.18 -1.14 -29.92
C PHE A 171 7.85 -0.88 -28.57
N LEU A 172 7.37 -1.44 -27.48
CA LEU A 172 7.89 -1.16 -26.14
C LEU A 172 9.38 -1.48 -25.97
N PRO A 173 9.90 -2.65 -26.38
CA PRO A 173 11.34 -2.93 -26.32
C PRO A 173 12.17 -2.07 -27.28
N LYS A 174 11.58 -1.64 -28.41
CA LYS A 174 12.24 -0.77 -29.40
C LYS A 174 12.36 0.66 -28.89
N PHE A 175 11.32 1.16 -28.22
CA PHE A 175 11.30 2.49 -27.60
C PHE A 175 12.42 2.67 -26.58
N TYR A 176 12.66 1.69 -25.70
CA TYR A 176 13.77 1.78 -24.75
C TYR A 176 15.17 1.75 -25.38
N LYS A 177 15.27 1.35 -26.66
CA LYS A 177 16.53 1.41 -27.42
C LYS A 177 16.69 2.71 -28.20
N ASP A 178 15.60 3.23 -28.76
CA ASP A 178 15.57 4.43 -29.60
C ASP A 178 14.24 5.17 -29.42
N GLN A 179 14.20 6.05 -28.42
CA GLN A 179 12.99 6.78 -28.05
C GLN A 179 12.49 7.68 -29.17
N ASN A 180 13.38 8.43 -29.81
CA ASN A 180 12.99 9.39 -30.85
C ASN A 180 12.27 8.74 -32.03
N ARG A 181 12.69 7.53 -32.41
CA ARG A 181 12.11 6.80 -33.53
C ARG A 181 10.80 6.09 -33.18
N TYR A 182 10.68 5.60 -31.97
CA TYR A 182 9.59 4.70 -31.59
C TYR A 182 8.59 5.29 -30.59
N ALA A 183 8.74 6.55 -30.17
CA ALA A 183 7.82 7.18 -29.24
C ALA A 183 6.40 7.28 -29.82
N PHE A 184 6.24 7.87 -31.00
CA PHE A 184 4.92 8.04 -31.60
C PHE A 184 4.21 6.70 -31.92
N PRO A 185 4.85 5.71 -32.58
CA PRO A 185 4.24 4.39 -32.79
C PRO A 185 3.87 3.68 -31.48
N LEU A 186 4.68 3.82 -30.43
CA LEU A 186 4.42 3.23 -29.13
C LEU A 186 3.20 3.85 -28.47
N GLU A 187 3.13 5.18 -28.37
CA GLU A 187 2.02 5.89 -27.73
C GLU A 187 0.71 5.66 -28.49
N MET A 188 0.74 5.65 -29.82
CA MET A 188 -0.45 5.32 -30.63
C MET A 188 -0.93 3.89 -30.43
N SER A 189 -0.01 2.93 -30.36
CA SER A 189 -0.33 1.54 -30.07
C SER A 189 -0.96 1.38 -28.68
N PHE A 190 -0.40 2.01 -27.66
CA PHE A 190 -0.98 2.01 -26.33
C PHE A 190 -2.34 2.69 -26.25
N LEU A 191 -2.56 3.77 -26.99
CA LEU A 191 -3.86 4.43 -27.03
C LEU A 191 -4.93 3.51 -27.62
N ALA A 192 -4.60 2.85 -28.74
CA ALA A 192 -5.52 1.91 -29.40
C ALA A 192 -5.82 0.69 -28.50
N ASP A 193 -4.79 0.08 -27.92
CA ASP A 193 -4.92 -1.10 -27.05
C ASP A 193 -5.76 -0.78 -25.78
N ARG A 194 -5.50 0.36 -25.15
CA ARG A 194 -6.23 0.81 -23.96
C ARG A 194 -7.69 1.12 -24.27
N TYR A 195 -7.94 1.79 -25.41
CA TYR A 195 -9.30 2.05 -25.86
C TYR A 195 -10.08 0.76 -26.09
N GLN A 196 -9.52 -0.14 -26.87
CA GLN A 196 -10.16 -1.42 -27.17
C GLN A 196 -10.42 -2.21 -25.90
N GLN A 197 -9.41 -2.35 -25.04
CA GLN A 197 -9.53 -3.13 -23.82
C GLN A 197 -10.57 -2.54 -22.85
N LEU A 198 -10.52 -1.22 -22.59
CA LEU A 198 -11.48 -0.59 -21.67
C LEU A 198 -12.90 -0.64 -22.25
N SER A 199 -13.06 -0.46 -23.58
CA SER A 199 -14.37 -0.58 -24.22
C SER A 199 -14.95 -1.99 -24.07
N ASP A 200 -14.13 -3.02 -24.29
CA ASP A 200 -14.57 -4.41 -24.18
C ASP A 200 -14.87 -4.80 -22.72
N ASP A 201 -13.94 -4.50 -21.81
CA ASP A 201 -14.03 -4.92 -20.42
C ASP A 201 -15.08 -4.16 -19.61
N LEU A 202 -15.31 -2.86 -19.90
CA LEU A 202 -16.33 -2.05 -19.23
C LEU A 202 -17.74 -2.21 -19.83
N ALA A 203 -17.84 -2.58 -21.12
CA ALA A 203 -19.14 -2.88 -21.73
C ALA A 203 -19.73 -4.21 -21.22
N GLN A 204 -18.92 -5.13 -20.77
CA GLN A 204 -19.33 -6.42 -20.23
C GLN A 204 -19.50 -6.33 -18.72
N PHE A 205 -20.71 -5.98 -18.27
CA PHE A 205 -21.04 -6.05 -16.85
C PHE A 205 -21.06 -7.50 -16.38
N ASP A 206 -20.23 -7.82 -15.38
CA ASP A 206 -20.24 -9.13 -14.73
C ASP A 206 -21.26 -9.11 -13.59
N LEU A 207 -22.40 -9.78 -13.76
CA LEU A 207 -23.47 -9.84 -12.76
C LEU A 207 -23.04 -10.44 -11.40
N PHE A 208 -21.91 -11.11 -11.36
CA PHE A 208 -21.36 -11.72 -10.14
C PHE A 208 -20.29 -10.87 -9.46
N LYS A 209 -20.05 -9.66 -9.96
CA LYS A 209 -19.08 -8.71 -9.43
C LYS A 209 -19.75 -7.44 -8.98
N ASP A 210 -19.27 -6.91 -7.85
CA ASP A 210 -19.89 -5.75 -7.22
C ASP A 210 -19.49 -4.44 -7.92
N PHE A 211 -18.24 -4.37 -8.42
CA PHE A 211 -17.72 -3.21 -9.16
C PHE A 211 -16.54 -3.61 -10.05
N VAL A 212 -16.02 -2.66 -10.83
CA VAL A 212 -14.82 -2.82 -11.64
C VAL A 212 -13.64 -2.11 -11.00
N VAL A 213 -12.49 -2.77 -10.94
CA VAL A 213 -11.22 -2.16 -10.52
C VAL A 213 -10.16 -2.34 -11.61
N ALA A 214 -9.55 -1.22 -12.03
CA ALA A 214 -8.51 -1.21 -13.07
C ALA A 214 -7.17 -0.71 -12.53
N ASP A 215 -6.05 -1.24 -13.04
CA ASP A 215 -4.70 -0.76 -12.72
C ASP A 215 -4.20 0.33 -13.68
N TYR A 216 -5.11 0.87 -14.49
CA TYR A 216 -4.88 2.00 -15.38
C TYR A 216 -6.20 2.66 -15.80
N HIS A 217 -6.08 3.89 -16.29
CA HIS A 217 -7.12 4.58 -17.04
C HIS A 217 -6.51 5.19 -18.30
N ILE A 218 -7.32 5.37 -19.35
CA ILE A 218 -6.83 5.84 -20.65
C ILE A 218 -6.11 7.20 -20.58
N PHE A 219 -6.40 8.02 -19.57
CA PHE A 219 -5.81 9.36 -19.41
C PHE A 219 -4.29 9.34 -19.21
N LYS A 220 -3.73 8.24 -18.68
CA LYS A 220 -2.27 8.05 -18.59
C LYS A 220 -1.60 8.22 -19.97
N SER A 221 -2.29 7.89 -21.06
CA SER A 221 -1.81 8.04 -22.43
C SER A 221 -1.39 9.48 -22.74
N LEU A 222 -2.15 10.49 -22.29
CA LEU A 222 -1.76 11.90 -22.46
C LEU A 222 -0.54 12.29 -21.65
N ILE A 223 -0.40 11.76 -20.44
CA ILE A 223 0.73 12.07 -19.58
C ILE A 223 2.03 11.56 -20.19
N PHE A 224 2.02 10.30 -20.67
CA PHE A 224 3.20 9.69 -21.29
C PHE A 224 3.50 10.36 -22.64
N ALA A 225 2.51 10.55 -23.49
CA ALA A 225 2.66 11.20 -24.79
C ALA A 225 3.24 12.63 -24.66
N LYS A 226 2.82 13.41 -23.66
CA LYS A 226 3.35 14.77 -23.40
C LYS A 226 4.85 14.75 -23.06
N ILE A 227 5.35 13.66 -22.50
CA ILE A 227 6.76 13.53 -22.09
C ILE A 227 7.63 12.98 -23.22
N THR A 228 7.06 12.14 -24.08
CA THR A 228 7.81 11.33 -25.07
C THR A 228 7.74 11.87 -26.49
N LEU A 229 6.67 12.59 -26.85
CA LEU A 229 6.43 13.07 -28.20
C LEU A 229 6.94 14.49 -28.45
N ALA A 230 7.32 14.79 -29.70
CA ALA A 230 7.55 16.15 -30.13
C ALA A 230 6.23 16.96 -30.14
N ASP A 231 6.31 18.30 -30.09
CA ASP A 231 5.14 19.17 -29.93
C ASP A 231 4.06 19.02 -31.01
N ASP A 232 4.44 18.79 -32.26
CA ASP A 232 3.54 18.55 -33.37
C ASP A 232 2.90 17.15 -33.32
N GLU A 233 3.68 16.13 -32.99
CA GLU A 233 3.19 14.77 -32.75
C GLU A 233 2.21 14.74 -31.56
N TYR A 234 2.57 15.44 -30.46
CA TYR A 234 1.70 15.53 -29.30
C TYR A 234 0.37 16.23 -29.60
N ARG A 235 0.39 17.30 -30.41
CA ARG A 235 -0.86 17.97 -30.82
C ARG A 235 -1.78 17.04 -31.62
N LEU A 236 -1.22 16.29 -32.58
CA LEU A 236 -1.97 15.29 -33.35
C LEU A 236 -2.53 14.21 -32.43
N TYR A 237 -1.68 13.67 -31.55
CA TYR A 237 -2.07 12.64 -30.58
C TYR A 237 -3.19 13.14 -29.66
N ARG A 238 -3.09 14.35 -29.16
CA ARG A 238 -4.12 14.99 -28.30
C ARG A 238 -5.47 15.10 -28.98
N ASN A 239 -5.49 15.51 -30.24
CA ASN A 239 -6.74 15.60 -31.01
C ASN A 239 -7.42 14.23 -31.13
N LEU A 240 -6.66 13.19 -31.45
CA LEU A 240 -7.17 11.80 -31.51
C LEU A 240 -7.65 11.31 -30.15
N PHE A 241 -6.88 11.58 -29.10
CA PHE A 241 -7.27 11.23 -27.73
C PHE A 241 -8.58 11.89 -27.33
N ASP A 242 -8.77 13.19 -27.60
CA ASP A 242 -9.98 13.92 -27.23
C ASP A 242 -11.25 13.38 -27.95
N ILE A 243 -11.11 12.85 -29.17
CA ILE A 243 -12.19 12.16 -29.89
C ILE A 243 -12.55 10.85 -29.17
N ILE A 244 -11.54 10.03 -28.88
CA ILE A 244 -11.70 8.72 -28.25
C ILE A 244 -12.26 8.87 -26.82
N TYR A 245 -11.72 9.80 -26.05
CA TYR A 245 -12.03 9.98 -24.64
C TYR A 245 -13.48 10.39 -24.36
N ARG A 246 -14.16 11.03 -25.32
CA ARG A 246 -15.58 11.45 -25.17
C ARG A 246 -16.50 10.26 -24.93
N GLU A 247 -16.23 9.16 -25.59
CA GLU A 247 -17.07 7.95 -25.56
C GLU A 247 -16.65 6.96 -24.47
N MET A 248 -15.53 7.23 -23.77
CA MET A 248 -15.01 6.31 -22.77
C MET A 248 -15.70 6.46 -21.42
N PRO A 249 -16.04 5.35 -20.75
CA PRO A 249 -16.47 5.38 -19.35
C PRO A 249 -15.39 6.01 -18.46
N LYS A 250 -15.83 6.84 -17.53
CA LYS A 250 -14.94 7.52 -16.57
C LYS A 250 -15.02 6.82 -15.23
N PRO A 251 -13.89 6.67 -14.50
CA PRO A 251 -13.94 6.10 -13.17
C PRO A 251 -14.69 7.03 -12.21
N ASP A 252 -15.51 6.42 -11.34
CA ASP A 252 -16.17 7.13 -10.23
C ASP A 252 -15.16 7.53 -9.15
N LEU A 253 -14.11 6.72 -9.00
CA LEU A 253 -13.00 6.98 -8.09
C LEU A 253 -11.66 6.76 -8.79
N TYR A 254 -10.82 7.80 -8.74
CA TYR A 254 -9.46 7.78 -9.29
C TYR A 254 -8.44 7.85 -8.17
N ILE A 255 -7.64 6.81 -7.99
CA ILE A 255 -6.66 6.69 -6.91
C ILE A 255 -5.25 6.76 -7.49
N TYR A 256 -4.49 7.78 -7.12
CA TYR A 256 -3.11 7.94 -7.55
C TYR A 256 -2.12 7.41 -6.51
N LEU A 257 -1.32 6.41 -6.89
CA LEU A 257 -0.26 5.83 -6.08
C LEU A 257 1.03 6.60 -6.31
N TYR A 258 1.33 7.52 -5.42
CA TYR A 258 2.59 8.27 -5.46
C TYR A 258 3.73 7.46 -4.82
N GLN A 259 4.86 7.42 -5.53
CA GLN A 259 6.14 6.93 -5.02
C GLN A 259 7.25 7.85 -5.56
N ASN A 260 8.28 8.11 -4.76
CA ASN A 260 9.46 8.83 -5.26
C ASN A 260 10.27 7.95 -6.25
N SER A 261 11.08 8.58 -7.09
CA SER A 261 11.85 7.91 -8.15
C SER A 261 12.81 6.84 -7.61
N GLU A 262 13.39 7.05 -6.44
CA GLU A 262 14.27 6.08 -5.79
C GLU A 262 13.51 4.77 -5.48
N ARG A 263 12.33 4.87 -4.87
CA ARG A 263 11.50 3.71 -4.56
C ARG A 263 10.97 3.03 -5.81
N LEU A 264 10.60 3.80 -6.83
CA LEU A 264 10.19 3.26 -8.13
C LEU A 264 11.29 2.43 -8.77
N LEU A 265 12.54 2.93 -8.80
CA LEU A 265 13.70 2.20 -9.33
C LEU A 265 13.97 0.90 -8.55
N GLN A 266 13.87 0.93 -7.23
CA GLN A 266 13.98 -0.29 -6.41
C GLN A 266 12.92 -1.33 -6.79
N ASN A 267 11.67 -0.90 -6.96
CA ASN A 267 10.56 -1.78 -7.35
C ASN A 267 10.75 -2.33 -8.78
N ILE A 268 11.18 -1.49 -9.73
CA ILE A 268 11.49 -1.87 -11.12
C ILE A 268 12.62 -2.91 -11.14
N LYS A 269 13.68 -2.68 -10.38
CA LYS A 269 14.80 -3.62 -10.25
C LYS A 269 14.32 -4.96 -9.67
N LYS A 270 13.52 -4.93 -8.61
CA LYS A 270 12.96 -6.14 -7.97
C LYS A 270 12.05 -6.92 -8.92
N ARG A 271 11.26 -6.24 -9.76
CA ARG A 271 10.38 -6.84 -10.77
C ARG A 271 11.14 -7.55 -11.88
N GLY A 272 12.34 -7.09 -12.25
CA GLY A 272 13.28 -7.79 -13.11
C GLY A 272 12.98 -7.79 -14.61
N ARG A 273 12.07 -6.94 -15.14
CA ARG A 273 11.82 -6.83 -16.57
C ARG A 273 13.02 -6.23 -17.28
N SER A 274 13.61 -6.96 -18.23
CA SER A 274 14.90 -6.63 -18.86
C SER A 274 14.92 -5.25 -19.53
N TYR A 275 13.85 -4.87 -20.23
CA TYR A 275 13.72 -3.59 -20.93
C TYR A 275 13.50 -2.39 -20.01
N GLU A 276 13.09 -2.59 -18.76
CA GLU A 276 12.87 -1.52 -17.78
C GLU A 276 14.10 -1.21 -16.93
N GLN A 277 15.10 -2.08 -16.89
CA GLN A 277 16.24 -1.95 -15.97
C GLN A 277 17.13 -0.72 -16.22
N LYS A 278 16.98 -0.07 -17.37
CA LYS A 278 17.75 1.12 -17.77
C LYS A 278 16.93 2.41 -17.73
N ILE A 279 15.73 2.39 -17.14
CA ILE A 279 14.89 3.59 -17.01
C ILE A 279 15.61 4.60 -16.11
N PRO A 280 15.88 5.85 -16.58
CA PRO A 280 16.51 6.88 -15.77
C PRO A 280 15.54 7.46 -14.74
N ALA A 281 16.05 7.87 -13.57
CA ALA A 281 15.25 8.51 -12.52
C ALA A 281 14.51 9.75 -13.03
N GLU A 282 15.18 10.58 -13.84
CA GLU A 282 14.60 11.80 -14.43
C GLU A 282 13.33 11.53 -15.24
N TYR A 283 13.27 10.41 -15.97
CA TYR A 283 12.07 10.02 -16.70
C TYR A 283 10.89 9.73 -15.76
N LEU A 284 11.16 9.02 -14.66
CA LEU A 284 10.15 8.75 -13.63
C LEU A 284 9.69 10.04 -12.94
N ASP A 285 10.60 10.98 -12.68
CA ASP A 285 10.25 12.28 -12.09
C ASP A 285 9.36 13.10 -13.03
N LYS A 286 9.63 13.10 -14.34
CA LYS A 286 8.77 13.74 -15.35
C LYS A 286 7.36 13.14 -15.36
N ILE A 287 7.25 11.81 -15.26
CA ILE A 287 5.95 11.12 -15.18
C ILE A 287 5.21 11.51 -13.89
N ASN A 288 5.87 11.48 -12.73
CA ASN A 288 5.27 11.91 -11.47
C ASN A 288 4.74 13.35 -11.55
N LYS A 289 5.54 14.25 -12.11
CA LYS A 289 5.14 15.65 -12.31
C LYS A 289 3.92 15.76 -13.23
N GLY A 290 3.89 15.01 -14.33
CA GLY A 290 2.76 14.95 -15.26
C GLY A 290 1.47 14.51 -14.57
N TYR A 291 1.51 13.46 -13.74
CA TYR A 291 0.35 13.02 -12.96
C TYR A 291 -0.11 14.08 -11.96
N LEU A 292 0.80 14.70 -11.21
CA LEU A 292 0.45 15.75 -10.24
C LEU A 292 -0.15 16.99 -10.91
N GLU A 293 0.36 17.39 -12.09
CA GLU A 293 -0.21 18.47 -12.88
C GLU A 293 -1.63 18.15 -13.35
N TYR A 294 -1.84 16.92 -13.83
CA TYR A 294 -3.16 16.47 -14.22
C TYR A 294 -4.15 16.48 -13.07
N LEU A 295 -3.79 15.89 -11.92
CA LEU A 295 -4.66 15.83 -10.74
C LEU A 295 -5.05 17.20 -10.21
N LYS A 296 -4.16 18.19 -10.28
CA LYS A 296 -4.46 19.59 -9.90
C LYS A 296 -5.50 20.25 -10.81
N GLN A 297 -5.66 19.78 -12.04
CA GLN A 297 -6.63 20.31 -13.01
C GLN A 297 -8.00 19.64 -12.88
N GLN A 298 -8.08 18.49 -12.21
CA GLN A 298 -9.35 17.83 -11.89
C GLN A 298 -9.90 18.45 -10.60
N LYS A 299 -11.01 19.16 -10.72
CA LYS A 299 -11.75 19.75 -9.60
C LYS A 299 -13.01 18.98 -9.30
#